data_3a5729eddbf902cac33be5f9fdefcb1f
#
_entry.id   3a5729eddbf902cac33be5f9fdefcb1f
#
_cell.length_a   1.000
_cell.length_b   1.000
_cell.length_c   1.000
_cell.angle_alpha   90.00
_cell.angle_beta   90.00
_cell.angle_gamma   90.00
#
_symmetry.space_group_name_H-M   'P 1'
#
loop_
_entity.id
_entity.type
_entity.pdbx_description
1 polymer ?
#
loop_
_entity_poly.entity_id
_entity_poly.type
_entity_poly.pdbx_seq_one_letter_code
_entity_poly.pdbx_strand_id
1 'polypeptide(L)'
;MLLKSRLHWHDTLYVTKNTRYLSRMSSSNGNKTWRFLSNHTQVLLCLQRDPDVRYRDIAEMVGITERAAQRIVADLIESGYVESERIGRRNRYRVNPDIAMRHPAQRGHEIGELLRLLRRDAD
;
A
#
# COMPACT_ATOMS: atom_id res chain seq x y z
N MET A 1 0.74 -2.81 -22.40
CA MET A 1 -0.14 -2.05 -21.61
C MET A 1 -0.11 -2.38 -20.18
N LEU A 2 -0.28 -3.58 -19.85
CA LEU A 2 -0.21 -3.98 -18.48
C LEU A 2 1.12 -3.67 -17.87
N LEU A 3 2.15 -3.94 -18.61
CA LEU A 3 3.47 -3.67 -18.17
C LEU A 3 3.65 -2.22 -17.93
N LYS A 4 3.12 -1.43 -18.80
CA LYS A 4 3.19 -0.03 -18.70
C LYS A 4 2.51 0.48 -17.46
N SER A 5 1.40 -0.06 -17.15
CA SER A 5 0.68 0.29 -15.97
C SER A 5 1.46 0.03 -14.73
N ARG A 6 2.14 -1.09 -14.70
CA ARG A 6 2.93 -1.44 -13.58
C ARG A 6 4.08 -0.51 -13.43
N LEU A 7 4.74 -0.19 -14.53
CA LEU A 7 5.84 0.72 -14.50
C LEU A 7 5.40 2.08 -14.01
N HIS A 8 4.21 2.47 -14.40
CA HIS A 8 3.67 3.72 -13.97
C HIS A 8 3.64 3.77 -12.47
N TRP A 9 3.16 2.75 -11.86
CA TRP A 9 3.07 2.71 -10.43
C TRP A 9 4.44 2.78 -9.78
N HIS A 10 5.35 2.01 -10.25
CA HIS A 10 6.66 1.95 -9.68
C HIS A 10 7.55 3.07 -10.06
N ASP A 11 7.62 3.39 -11.25
CA ASP A 11 8.57 4.28 -11.75
C ASP A 11 8.09 5.54 -12.16
N THR A 12 7.33 5.58 -13.13
CA THR A 12 7.06 6.75 -13.81
C THR A 12 6.29 7.71 -13.04
N LEU A 13 5.15 7.33 -12.65
CA LEU A 13 4.33 8.26 -12.02
C LEU A 13 4.80 8.59 -10.68
N TYR A 14 5.08 7.62 -9.94
CA TYR A 14 5.40 7.81 -8.57
C TYR A 14 6.77 8.35 -8.38
N VAL A 15 7.72 7.74 -8.94
CA VAL A 15 9.08 8.16 -8.77
C VAL A 15 9.39 9.42 -9.54
N THR A 16 9.16 9.41 -10.79
CA THR A 16 9.53 10.52 -11.63
C THR A 16 8.80 11.78 -11.32
N LYS A 17 7.53 11.71 -11.30
CA LYS A 17 6.77 12.91 -11.08
C LYS A 17 6.82 13.40 -9.69
N ASN A 18 6.98 12.53 -8.77
CA ASN A 18 6.94 12.91 -7.38
C ASN A 18 8.26 12.87 -6.67
N THR A 19 9.33 12.77 -7.41
CA THR A 19 10.64 12.73 -6.80
C THR A 19 10.88 13.91 -5.89
N ARG A 20 10.58 15.08 -6.36
CA ARG A 20 10.78 16.28 -5.59
C ARG A 20 9.91 16.27 -4.34
N TYR A 21 8.70 15.82 -4.51
CA TYR A 21 7.76 15.75 -3.40
C TYR A 21 8.24 14.74 -2.36
N LEU A 22 8.67 13.58 -2.79
CA LEU A 22 9.18 12.59 -1.87
C LEU A 22 10.43 13.05 -1.17
N SER A 23 11.28 13.71 -1.88
CA SER A 23 12.48 14.24 -1.31
C SER A 23 12.17 15.24 -0.23
N ARG A 24 11.24 16.07 -0.49
CA ARG A 24 10.85 17.07 0.47
C ARG A 24 10.28 16.42 1.71
N MET A 25 9.50 15.38 1.53
CA MET A 25 8.96 14.67 2.66
C MET A 25 10.02 14.01 3.48
N SER A 26 10.97 13.42 2.81
CA SER A 26 12.05 12.75 3.49
C SER A 26 12.92 13.71 4.23
N SER A 27 13.12 14.86 3.69
CA SER A 27 14.06 15.78 4.28
C SER A 27 13.43 16.66 5.32
N SER A 28 12.20 16.45 5.61
CA SER A 28 11.56 17.35 6.54
C SER A 28 12.03 17.22 7.95
N ASN A 29 12.98 16.38 8.17
CA ASN A 29 13.52 16.26 9.46
C ASN A 29 12.50 15.96 10.44
N GLY A 30 11.68 15.24 10.05
CA GLY A 30 10.74 14.85 10.92
C GLY A 30 9.69 15.79 11.22
N ASN A 31 9.67 16.85 10.57
CA ASN A 31 8.80 17.67 10.96
C ASN A 31 7.72 17.78 10.16
N LYS A 32 6.71 17.64 10.49
CA LYS A 32 5.62 17.97 9.98
C LYS A 32 5.22 17.53 8.72
N THR A 33 5.68 16.51 8.21
CA THR A 33 5.26 15.96 6.95
C THR A 33 4.18 14.95 7.29
N TRP A 34 2.97 15.34 7.26
CA TRP A 34 1.89 14.43 7.60
C TRP A 34 1.21 13.93 6.34
N ARG A 35 0.52 12.82 6.44
CA ARG A 35 -0.14 12.19 5.31
C ARG A 35 -1.59 11.97 5.65
N PHE A 36 -2.44 12.02 4.64
CA PHE A 36 -3.84 11.75 4.88
C PHE A 36 -4.09 10.30 5.19
N LEU A 37 -3.33 9.42 4.60
CA LEU A 37 -3.56 7.99 4.77
C LEU A 37 -2.43 7.37 5.56
N SER A 38 -2.80 6.44 6.40
CA SER A 38 -1.81 5.78 7.25
C SER A 38 -0.90 4.87 6.44
N ASN A 39 0.18 4.47 7.05
CA ASN A 39 1.06 3.52 6.40
C ASN A 39 0.36 2.19 6.15
N HIS A 40 -0.55 1.80 7.03
CA HIS A 40 -1.32 0.59 6.81
C HIS A 40 -2.15 0.67 5.53
N THR A 41 -2.74 1.81 5.27
CA THR A 41 -3.49 1.99 4.04
C THR A 41 -2.57 1.93 2.84
N GLN A 42 -1.41 2.56 2.94
CA GLN A 42 -0.47 2.55 1.83
C GLN A 42 -0.01 1.14 1.51
N VAL A 43 0.28 0.37 2.54
CA VAL A 43 0.72 -1.01 2.33
C VAL A 43 -0.40 -1.84 1.72
N LEU A 44 -1.61 -1.62 2.20
CA LEU A 44 -2.75 -2.37 1.68
C LEU A 44 -2.94 -2.09 0.18
N LEU A 45 -2.74 -0.85 -0.22
CA LEU A 45 -2.82 -0.50 -1.63
C LEU A 45 -1.75 -1.21 -2.46
N CYS A 46 -0.55 -1.33 -1.88
CA CYS A 46 0.51 -2.05 -2.56
C CYS A 46 0.14 -3.51 -2.78
N LEU A 47 -0.42 -4.14 -1.77
CA LEU A 47 -0.81 -5.54 -1.87
C LEU A 47 -1.93 -5.74 -2.88
N GLN A 48 -2.83 -4.79 -2.95
CA GLN A 48 -3.91 -4.88 -3.89
C GLN A 48 -3.43 -4.76 -5.33
N ARG A 49 -2.47 -3.89 -5.53
CA ARG A 49 -1.97 -3.67 -6.87
C ARG A 49 -1.10 -4.80 -7.37
N ASP A 50 -0.32 -5.37 -6.49
CA ASP A 50 0.58 -6.44 -6.87
C ASP A 50 0.55 -7.51 -5.79
N PRO A 51 -0.26 -8.53 -5.96
CA PRO A 51 -0.38 -9.58 -4.96
C PRO A 51 0.91 -10.33 -4.65
N ASP A 52 1.88 -10.21 -5.53
CA ASP A 52 3.16 -10.91 -5.36
C ASP A 52 4.28 -9.97 -4.91
N VAL A 53 3.94 -8.79 -4.48
CA VAL A 53 4.93 -7.77 -4.11
C VAL A 53 5.77 -8.23 -2.93
N ARG A 54 7.03 -7.85 -2.94
CA ARG A 54 7.96 -8.22 -1.87
C ARG A 54 8.01 -7.12 -0.84
N TYR A 55 8.37 -7.49 0.38
CA TYR A 55 8.47 -6.50 1.46
C TYR A 55 9.41 -5.36 1.10
N ARG A 56 10.48 -5.68 0.41
CA ARG A 56 11.42 -4.65 0.02
C ARG A 56 10.79 -3.61 -0.89
N ASP A 57 9.96 -4.07 -1.81
CA ASP A 57 9.31 -3.16 -2.73
C ASP A 57 8.24 -2.34 -2.03
N ILE A 58 7.53 -2.96 -1.10
CA ILE A 58 6.56 -2.22 -0.31
C ILE A 58 7.27 -1.13 0.47
N ALA A 59 8.36 -1.49 1.10
CA ALA A 59 9.12 -0.54 1.91
C ALA A 59 9.55 0.65 1.08
N GLU A 60 10.02 0.37 -0.10
CA GLU A 60 10.48 1.41 -0.98
C GLU A 60 9.34 2.31 -1.43
N MET A 61 8.24 1.74 -1.81
CA MET A 61 7.10 2.52 -2.28
C MET A 61 6.47 3.35 -1.19
N VAL A 62 6.39 2.83 0.00
CA VAL A 62 5.73 3.52 1.08
C VAL A 62 6.68 4.45 1.82
N GLY A 63 7.96 4.19 1.75
CA GLY A 63 8.93 5.01 2.44
C GLY A 63 9.14 4.58 3.88
N ILE A 64 9.13 3.29 4.12
CA ILE A 64 9.32 2.76 5.46
C ILE A 64 10.39 1.67 5.37
N THR A 65 10.78 1.13 6.51
CA THR A 65 11.76 0.07 6.51
C THR A 65 11.09 -1.24 6.13
N GLU A 66 11.88 -2.18 5.70
CA GLU A 66 11.37 -3.48 5.34
C GLU A 66 10.75 -4.18 6.55
N ARG A 67 11.35 -3.97 7.71
CA ARG A 67 10.83 -4.53 8.93
C ARG A 67 9.46 -3.94 9.26
N ALA A 68 9.30 -2.65 9.06
CA ALA A 68 8.02 -2.01 9.28
C ALA A 68 6.99 -2.54 8.29
N ALA A 69 7.40 -2.77 7.05
CA ALA A 69 6.48 -3.32 6.06
C ALA A 69 6.00 -4.70 6.50
N GLN A 70 6.92 -5.52 6.99
CA GLN A 70 6.56 -6.85 7.48
C GLN A 70 5.55 -6.78 8.61
N ARG A 71 5.80 -5.87 9.52
CA ARG A 71 4.91 -5.72 10.67
C ARG A 71 3.52 -5.27 10.23
N ILE A 72 3.46 -4.35 9.32
CA ILE A 72 2.17 -3.85 8.84
C ILE A 72 1.41 -4.95 8.11
N VAL A 73 2.11 -5.73 7.29
CA VAL A 73 1.45 -6.82 6.60
C VAL A 73 0.89 -7.82 7.61
N ALA A 74 1.66 -8.10 8.66
CA ALA A 74 1.20 -9.00 9.70
C ALA A 74 -0.04 -8.45 10.39
N ASP A 75 -0.08 -7.15 10.65
CA ASP A 75 -1.24 -6.51 11.25
C ASP A 75 -2.47 -6.68 10.35
N LEU A 76 -2.27 -6.50 9.06
CA LEU A 76 -3.37 -6.60 8.12
C LEU A 76 -3.91 -8.02 8.02
N ILE A 77 -3.00 -8.98 8.10
CA ILE A 77 -3.41 -10.38 8.07
C ILE A 77 -4.16 -10.74 9.35
N GLU A 78 -3.61 -10.32 10.45
CA GLU A 78 -4.21 -10.62 11.74
C GLU A 78 -5.60 -10.02 11.86
N SER A 79 -5.81 -8.86 11.28
CA SER A 79 -7.08 -8.17 11.34
C SER A 79 -8.08 -8.67 10.31
N GLY A 80 -7.66 -9.57 9.44
CA GLY A 80 -8.57 -10.11 8.44
C GLY A 80 -8.67 -9.32 7.15
N TYR A 81 -7.96 -8.22 7.04
CA TYR A 81 -8.03 -7.44 5.81
C TYR A 81 -7.28 -8.11 4.65
N VAL A 82 -6.32 -8.94 4.98
CA VAL A 82 -5.49 -9.59 3.97
C VAL A 82 -5.33 -11.07 4.33
N GLU A 83 -5.32 -11.90 3.30
CA GLU A 83 -4.96 -13.31 3.47
C GLU A 83 -3.70 -13.55 2.68
N SER A 84 -2.86 -14.43 3.16
CA SER A 84 -1.66 -14.76 2.41
C SER A 84 -1.60 -16.24 2.17
N GLU A 85 -1.04 -16.59 1.04
CA GLU A 85 -0.89 -17.97 0.63
C GLU A 85 0.54 -18.18 0.21
N ARG A 86 1.15 -19.28 0.65
CA ARG A 86 2.51 -19.57 0.30
C ARG A 86 2.54 -20.27 -1.04
N ILE A 87 3.24 -19.68 -1.99
CA ILE A 87 3.38 -20.29 -3.29
C ILE A 87 4.86 -20.43 -3.55
N GLY A 88 5.36 -21.65 -3.38
CA GLY A 88 6.79 -21.87 -3.49
C GLY A 88 7.49 -21.15 -2.35
N ARG A 89 8.40 -20.28 -2.70
CA ARG A 89 9.15 -19.54 -1.70
C ARG A 89 8.59 -18.16 -1.46
N ARG A 90 7.47 -17.84 -2.09
CA ARG A 90 6.93 -16.50 -2.01
C ARG A 90 5.54 -16.53 -1.42
N ASN A 91 5.11 -15.40 -0.95
CA ASN A 91 3.76 -15.24 -0.47
C ASN A 91 2.95 -14.51 -1.52
N ARG A 92 1.71 -14.90 -1.65
CA ARG A 92 0.79 -14.18 -2.50
C ARG A 92 -0.33 -13.67 -1.62
N TYR A 93 -0.70 -12.44 -1.79
CA TYR A 93 -1.66 -11.80 -0.90
C TYR A 93 -2.97 -11.54 -1.59
N ARG A 94 -4.03 -11.62 -0.83
CA ARG A 94 -5.35 -11.30 -1.34
C ARG A 94 -6.04 -10.38 -0.34
N VAL A 95 -6.56 -9.29 -0.83
CA VAL A 95 -7.24 -8.32 0.02
C VAL A 95 -8.71 -8.71 0.13
N ASN A 96 -9.25 -8.64 1.33
CA ASN A 96 -10.66 -8.91 1.58
C ASN A 96 -11.39 -7.58 1.59
N PRO A 97 -12.10 -7.25 0.54
CA PRO A 97 -12.70 -5.91 0.43
C PRO A 97 -13.91 -5.69 1.30
N ASP A 98 -14.51 -6.76 1.78
CA ASP A 98 -15.76 -6.66 2.52
C ASP A 98 -15.61 -6.43 4.01
N ILE A 99 -14.41 -6.24 4.48
CA ILE A 99 -14.19 -6.03 5.90
C ILE A 99 -14.47 -4.58 6.24
N ALA A 100 -15.23 -4.38 7.28
CA ALA A 100 -15.59 -3.03 7.72
C ALA A 100 -14.38 -2.29 8.24
N MET A 101 -14.36 -1.00 8.00
CA MET A 101 -13.30 -0.18 8.54
C MET A 101 -13.50 -0.07 10.05
N ARG A 102 -12.39 0.00 10.75
CA ARG A 102 -12.42 -0.19 12.19
C ARG A 102 -12.83 1.01 13.02
N HIS A 103 -12.52 2.17 12.55
CA HIS A 103 -12.76 3.35 13.34
C HIS A 103 -14.22 3.79 13.23
N PRO A 104 -14.83 4.23 14.33
CA PRO A 104 -16.24 4.63 14.28
C PRO A 104 -16.55 5.72 13.26
N ALA A 105 -15.56 6.54 12.94
CA ALA A 105 -15.78 7.58 11.96
C ALA A 105 -16.07 7.03 10.58
N GLN A 106 -15.70 5.80 10.30
CA GLN A 106 -15.97 5.17 9.01
C GLN A 106 -17.06 4.11 9.13
N ARG A 107 -17.87 4.21 10.17
CA ARG A 107 -18.90 3.22 10.38
C ARG A 107 -19.78 3.09 9.15
N GLY A 108 -20.06 1.87 8.75
CA GLY A 108 -20.87 1.61 7.59
C GLY A 108 -20.12 1.50 6.29
N HIS A 109 -18.82 1.68 6.33
CA HIS A 109 -18.02 1.57 5.11
C HIS A 109 -17.07 0.40 5.19
N GLU A 110 -16.93 -0.31 4.09
CA GLU A 110 -16.00 -1.41 3.98
C GLU A 110 -14.71 -0.92 3.37
N ILE A 111 -13.63 -1.60 3.69
CA ILE A 111 -12.33 -1.20 3.20
C ILE A 111 -12.26 -1.17 1.68
N GLY A 112 -13.04 -2.05 1.04
CA GLY A 112 -13.06 -2.10 -0.41
C GLY A 112 -13.52 -0.80 -1.06
N GLU A 113 -14.37 -0.06 -0.37
CA GLU A 113 -14.85 1.21 -0.91
C GLU A 113 -13.70 2.20 -1.03
N LEU A 114 -12.89 2.27 0.02
CA LEU A 114 -11.74 3.15 0.00
C LEU A 114 -10.73 2.72 -1.06
N LEU A 115 -10.49 1.44 -1.14
CA LEU A 115 -9.52 0.93 -2.09
C LEU A 115 -9.95 1.17 -3.53
N ARG A 116 -11.24 1.06 -3.80
CA ARG A 116 -11.73 1.33 -5.13
C ARG A 116 -11.57 2.79 -5.48
N LEU A 117 -11.81 3.66 -4.53
CA LEU A 117 -11.67 5.07 -4.74
C LEU A 117 -10.23 5.44 -5.10
N LEU A 118 -9.29 4.79 -4.46
CA LEU A 118 -7.88 5.10 -4.63
C LEU A 118 -7.19 4.28 -5.72
N ARG A 119 -7.90 3.36 -6.32
CA ARG A 119 -7.31 2.53 -7.34
C ARG A 119 -7.11 3.34 -8.61
N ARG A 120 -5.95 3.22 -9.19
CA ARG A 120 -5.70 3.92 -10.42
C ARG A 120 -6.31 3.13 -11.54
N ASP A 121 -7.03 3.78 -12.37
CA ASP A 121 -7.60 3.13 -13.50
C ASP A 121 -6.55 3.01 -14.50
N ALA A 122 -6.22 1.90 -14.69
CA ALA A 122 -5.19 1.76 -15.60
C ALA A 122 -5.61 1.92 -16.91
N ASP A 123 -6.11 2.11 -16.94
CA ASP A 123 -6.16 2.19 -17.81
C ASP A 123 -6.06 2.29 -18.42
#